data_ead38e9bfc9d3ba292f2badc09f9c20c
#
_entry.id   ead38e9bfc9d3ba292f2badc09f9c20c
#
_cell.length_a   1.000
_cell.length_b   1.000
_cell.length_c   1.000
_cell.angle_alpha   90.00
_cell.angle_beta   90.00
_cell.angle_gamma   90.00
#
_symmetry.space_group_name_H-M   'P 1'
#
loop_
_entity.id
_entity.type
_entity.pdbx_description
1 polymer ?
#
loop_
_entity_poly.entity_id
_entity_poly.type
_entity_poly.pdbx_seq_one_letter_code
_entity_poly.pdbx_strand_id
1 'polypeptide(L)'
;IILVSIGTAFFKGNVSAVNGQLFDSQEELDTAFSVQYSFVNIGSFIGTIAVGILYLKTFAKNGVLGFSQCFFIAAVLCVIGAIWFIYGWRFLGNAGKRPFKEGVVAEKIEEKDKSPLTSMDKKRIWAIILISFFSVIFWVFWYLTYLAVYDYGAAFVNMNVGGFDVPLAWFDSLNSLVCIVLGPVLGALWFKLASRPQGDMSLFKKTGLGLIFLGLAFLMLVGAEFSRGVGAPETAKASILWIIMFGILLSLGEMLFSPLGNSFVSKYAPKKL
;
A
#
# COMPACT_ATOMS: atom_id res chain seq x y z
N ILE A 1 -12.70 15.53 -5.59
CA ILE A 1 -12.58 14.31 -4.75
C ILE A 1 -13.48 13.22 -5.31
N ILE A 2 -14.82 13.41 -5.47
CA ILE A 2 -15.77 12.37 -5.90
C ILE A 2 -15.35 11.73 -7.23
N LEU A 3 -15.03 12.52 -8.27
CA LEU A 3 -14.60 12.00 -9.57
C LEU A 3 -13.30 11.19 -9.49
N VAL A 4 -12.36 11.63 -8.67
CA VAL A 4 -11.09 10.89 -8.44
C VAL A 4 -11.37 9.56 -7.75
N SER A 5 -12.24 9.54 -6.73
CA SER A 5 -12.61 8.31 -6.01
C SER A 5 -13.30 7.30 -6.93
N ILE A 6 -14.25 7.75 -7.75
CA ILE A 6 -14.93 6.91 -8.75
C ILE A 6 -13.91 6.36 -9.76
N GLY A 7 -13.05 7.22 -10.33
CA GLY A 7 -12.01 6.81 -11.28
C GLY A 7 -11.05 5.78 -10.69
N THR A 8 -10.61 5.99 -9.46
CA THR A 8 -9.73 5.06 -8.75
C THR A 8 -10.39 3.70 -8.52
N ALA A 9 -11.67 3.68 -8.15
CA ALA A 9 -12.42 2.44 -7.94
C ALA A 9 -12.54 1.63 -9.23
N PHE A 10 -12.89 2.29 -10.34
CA PHE A 10 -12.94 1.64 -11.65
C PHE A 10 -11.57 1.14 -12.13
N PHE A 11 -10.50 1.88 -11.85
CA PHE A 11 -9.17 1.50 -12.32
C PHE A 11 -8.56 0.36 -11.49
N LYS A 12 -8.43 0.52 -10.16
CA LYS A 12 -7.71 -0.45 -9.31
C LYS A 12 -8.30 -1.86 -9.35
N GLY A 13 -9.62 -1.98 -9.24
CA GLY A 13 -10.28 -3.30 -9.24
C GLY A 13 -10.15 -4.00 -10.58
N ASN A 14 -10.37 -3.28 -11.67
CA ASN A 14 -10.38 -3.85 -13.00
C ASN A 14 -8.98 -4.24 -13.51
N VAL A 15 -7.94 -3.45 -13.23
CA VAL A 15 -6.56 -3.80 -13.62
C VAL A 15 -6.13 -5.13 -13.01
N SER A 16 -6.40 -5.34 -11.72
CA SER A 16 -6.08 -6.60 -11.06
C SER A 16 -6.89 -7.78 -11.62
N ALA A 17 -8.17 -7.56 -11.95
CA ALA A 17 -9.03 -8.58 -12.55
C ALA A 17 -8.55 -8.95 -13.97
N VAL A 18 -8.17 -7.98 -14.79
CA VAL A 18 -7.60 -8.22 -16.13
C VAL A 18 -6.28 -8.98 -16.01
N ASN A 19 -5.39 -8.56 -15.11
CA ASN A 19 -4.13 -9.25 -14.87
C ASN A 19 -4.34 -10.72 -14.50
N GLY A 20 -5.34 -11.00 -13.64
CA GLY A 20 -5.73 -12.37 -13.27
C GLY A 20 -6.28 -13.23 -14.43
N GLN A 21 -6.75 -12.60 -15.51
CA GLN A 21 -7.25 -13.32 -16.69
C GLN A 21 -6.18 -13.61 -17.75
N LEU A 22 -5.02 -12.97 -17.66
CA LEU A 22 -3.97 -13.10 -18.67
C LEU A 22 -3.09 -14.34 -18.48
N PHE A 23 -3.04 -14.91 -17.28
CA PHE A 23 -2.16 -16.01 -16.94
C PHE A 23 -2.94 -17.25 -16.55
N ASP A 24 -2.41 -18.44 -16.90
CA ASP A 24 -3.07 -19.72 -16.64
C ASP A 24 -2.51 -20.41 -15.40
N SER A 25 -1.23 -20.26 -15.13
CA SER A 25 -0.58 -20.87 -13.99
C SER A 25 -0.55 -19.94 -12.78
N GLN A 26 -0.65 -20.50 -11.57
CA GLN A 26 -0.55 -19.73 -10.33
C GLN A 26 0.81 -19.04 -10.16
N GLU A 27 1.88 -19.68 -10.65
CA GLU A 27 3.24 -19.16 -10.56
C GLU A 27 3.43 -17.91 -11.45
N GLU A 28 2.92 -17.95 -12.70
CA GLU A 28 2.93 -16.80 -13.60
C GLU A 28 2.07 -15.66 -13.06
N LEU A 29 0.91 -15.99 -12.47
CA LEU A 29 0.02 -15.02 -11.87
C LEU A 29 0.66 -14.30 -10.68
N ASP A 30 1.31 -15.04 -9.78
CA ASP A 30 2.03 -14.48 -8.64
C ASP A 30 3.18 -13.56 -9.09
N THR A 31 3.89 -13.96 -10.15
CA THR A 31 4.94 -13.16 -10.77
C THR A 31 4.36 -11.88 -11.37
N ALA A 32 3.26 -11.97 -12.12
CA ALA A 32 2.60 -10.83 -12.75
C ALA A 32 2.12 -9.80 -11.71
N PHE A 33 1.51 -10.26 -10.61
CA PHE A 33 1.12 -9.37 -9.51
C PHE A 33 2.31 -8.73 -8.82
N SER A 34 3.42 -9.45 -8.66
CA SER A 34 4.66 -8.90 -8.09
C SER A 34 5.24 -7.81 -8.98
N VAL A 35 5.25 -8.01 -10.29
CA VAL A 35 5.69 -7.02 -11.28
C VAL A 35 4.76 -5.81 -11.26
N GLN A 36 3.44 -6.01 -11.28
CA GLN A 36 2.46 -4.93 -11.16
C GLN A 36 2.68 -4.10 -9.90
N TYR A 37 2.85 -4.73 -8.75
CA TYR A 37 3.12 -4.06 -7.48
C TYR A 37 4.42 -3.24 -7.53
N SER A 38 5.46 -3.77 -8.14
CA SER A 38 6.74 -3.07 -8.31
C SER A 38 6.58 -1.81 -9.18
N PHE A 39 5.87 -1.90 -10.30
CA PHE A 39 5.60 -0.73 -11.16
C PHE A 39 4.76 0.33 -10.45
N VAL A 40 3.77 -0.06 -9.65
CA VAL A 40 2.99 0.88 -8.83
C VAL A 40 3.89 1.63 -7.85
N ASN A 41 4.79 0.93 -7.15
CA ASN A 41 5.72 1.57 -6.21
C ASN A 41 6.75 2.45 -6.92
N ILE A 42 7.28 2.04 -8.07
CA ILE A 42 8.19 2.88 -8.88
C ILE A 42 7.46 4.16 -9.33
N GLY A 43 6.23 4.02 -9.82
CA GLY A 43 5.42 5.17 -10.23
C GLY A 43 5.12 6.12 -9.06
N SER A 44 4.77 5.58 -7.89
CA SER A 44 4.56 6.36 -6.67
C SER A 44 5.84 7.08 -6.24
N PHE A 45 6.97 6.40 -6.22
CA PHE A 45 8.26 6.98 -5.86
C PHE A 45 8.63 8.16 -6.76
N ILE A 46 8.62 7.96 -8.08
CA ILE A 46 8.98 9.00 -9.05
C ILE A 46 7.97 10.15 -9.00
N GLY A 47 6.68 9.82 -9.00
CA GLY A 47 5.61 10.82 -9.02
C GLY A 47 5.64 11.74 -7.80
N THR A 48 5.81 11.18 -6.61
CA THR A 48 5.81 11.95 -5.37
C THR A 48 7.06 12.83 -5.25
N ILE A 49 8.23 12.34 -5.67
CA ILE A 49 9.46 13.16 -5.73
C ILE A 49 9.27 14.32 -6.72
N ALA A 50 8.81 14.02 -7.93
CA ALA A 50 8.61 15.03 -8.96
C ALA A 50 7.61 16.10 -8.52
N VAL A 51 6.46 15.70 -8.01
CA VAL A 51 5.43 16.63 -7.52
C VAL A 51 5.98 17.49 -6.39
N GLY A 52 6.72 16.91 -5.43
CA GLY A 52 7.36 17.66 -4.33
C GLY A 52 8.24 18.80 -4.83
N ILE A 53 9.07 18.56 -5.85
CA ILE A 53 9.93 19.61 -6.45
C ILE A 53 9.10 20.62 -7.24
N LEU A 54 8.14 20.14 -8.01
CA LEU A 54 7.35 20.98 -8.90
C LEU A 54 6.54 22.03 -8.15
N TYR A 55 5.79 21.64 -7.09
CA TYR A 55 4.92 22.59 -6.39
C TYR A 55 5.70 23.56 -5.49
N LEU A 56 6.85 23.14 -4.93
CA LEU A 56 7.64 23.97 -4.03
C LEU A 56 8.62 24.89 -4.74
N LYS A 57 9.25 24.43 -5.84
CA LYS A 57 10.36 25.14 -6.47
C LYS A 57 10.05 25.62 -7.87
N THR A 58 9.54 24.72 -8.73
CA THR A 58 9.38 25.04 -10.17
C THR A 58 8.21 25.96 -10.44
N PHE A 59 7.08 25.71 -9.80
CA PHE A 59 5.84 26.46 -10.03
C PHE A 59 5.46 27.41 -8.90
N ALA A 60 6.21 27.40 -7.79
CA ALA A 60 6.02 28.37 -6.73
C ALA A 60 6.40 29.76 -7.21
N LYS A 61 5.49 30.73 -7.05
CA LYS A 61 5.70 32.15 -7.40
C LYS A 61 5.13 33.05 -6.31
N ASN A 62 5.88 34.06 -5.89
CA ASN A 62 5.41 35.07 -4.94
C ASN A 62 4.83 34.49 -3.63
N GLY A 63 5.43 33.40 -3.13
CA GLY A 63 4.96 32.72 -1.91
C GLY A 63 3.73 31.81 -2.10
N VAL A 64 3.21 31.70 -3.33
CA VAL A 64 2.11 30.78 -3.65
C VAL A 64 2.67 29.48 -4.22
N LEU A 65 2.24 28.35 -3.65
CA LEU A 65 2.66 27.03 -4.08
C LEU A 65 2.01 26.63 -5.42
N GLY A 66 2.75 25.89 -6.24
CA GLY A 66 2.35 25.51 -7.61
C GLY A 66 1.41 24.30 -7.70
N PHE A 67 0.44 24.14 -6.80
CA PHE A 67 -0.46 22.99 -6.81
C PHE A 67 -1.33 22.89 -8.07
N SER A 68 -1.82 24.02 -8.58
CA SER A 68 -2.67 24.05 -9.78
C SER A 68 -1.96 23.46 -10.99
N GLN A 69 -0.71 23.80 -11.19
CA GLN A 69 0.13 23.28 -12.28
C GLN A 69 0.41 21.78 -12.09
N CYS A 70 0.62 21.34 -10.88
CA CYS A 70 0.79 19.92 -10.57
C CYS A 70 -0.48 19.12 -10.86
N PHE A 71 -1.66 19.63 -10.51
CA PHE A 71 -2.94 18.98 -10.85
C PHE A 71 -3.16 18.93 -12.36
N PHE A 72 -2.80 19.98 -13.09
CA PHE A 72 -2.88 19.96 -14.54
C PHE A 72 -1.96 18.90 -15.17
N ILE A 73 -0.71 18.81 -14.71
CA ILE A 73 0.24 17.78 -15.17
C ILE A 73 -0.31 16.39 -14.84
N ALA A 74 -0.84 16.17 -13.64
CA ALA A 74 -1.44 14.89 -13.26
C ALA A 74 -2.61 14.53 -14.17
N ALA A 75 -3.48 15.49 -14.51
CA ALA A 75 -4.59 15.26 -15.43
C ALA A 75 -4.10 14.88 -16.83
N VAL A 76 -3.08 15.57 -17.36
CA VAL A 76 -2.46 15.24 -18.66
C VAL A 76 -1.87 13.84 -18.65
N LEU A 77 -1.13 13.47 -17.60
CA LEU A 77 -0.55 12.13 -17.46
C LEU A 77 -1.63 11.04 -17.36
N CYS A 78 -2.75 11.30 -16.68
CA CYS A 78 -3.89 10.38 -16.65
C CYS A 78 -4.50 10.18 -18.05
N VAL A 79 -4.64 11.25 -18.84
CA VAL A 79 -5.13 11.16 -20.23
C VAL A 79 -4.17 10.36 -21.10
N ILE A 80 -2.86 10.62 -20.99
CA ILE A 80 -1.84 9.86 -21.72
C ILE A 80 -1.91 8.37 -21.33
N GLY A 81 -2.03 8.07 -20.04
CA GLY A 81 -2.19 6.71 -19.54
C GLY A 81 -3.44 6.02 -20.09
N ALA A 82 -4.57 6.74 -20.15
CA ALA A 82 -5.81 6.22 -20.71
C ALA A 82 -5.67 5.92 -22.21
N ILE A 83 -5.06 6.82 -23.00
CA ILE A 83 -4.78 6.61 -24.42
C ILE A 83 -3.87 5.39 -24.62
N TRP A 84 -2.83 5.28 -23.82
CA TRP A 84 -1.91 4.14 -23.84
C TRP A 84 -2.61 2.82 -23.52
N PHE A 85 -3.49 2.83 -22.53
CA PHE A 85 -4.27 1.65 -22.15
C PHE A 85 -5.23 1.24 -23.28
N ILE A 86 -5.96 2.19 -23.89
CA ILE A 86 -6.86 1.96 -25.04
C ILE A 86 -6.07 1.39 -26.22
N TYR A 87 -4.90 1.94 -26.51
CA TYR A 87 -4.01 1.43 -27.57
C TYR A 87 -3.54 0.00 -27.24
N GLY A 88 -3.18 -0.27 -25.99
CA GLY A 88 -2.73 -1.57 -25.50
C GLY A 88 -3.82 -2.62 -25.46
N TRP A 89 -5.11 -2.23 -25.40
CA TRP A 89 -6.24 -3.15 -25.29
C TRP A 89 -6.26 -4.22 -26.39
N ARG A 90 -5.83 -3.87 -27.59
CA ARG A 90 -5.74 -4.82 -28.73
C ARG A 90 -4.81 -6.02 -28.45
N PHE A 91 -3.85 -5.90 -27.52
CA PHE A 91 -2.94 -6.97 -27.15
C PHE A 91 -3.50 -7.88 -26.05
N LEU A 92 -4.58 -7.47 -25.37
CA LEU A 92 -5.19 -8.22 -24.27
C LEU A 92 -6.11 -9.36 -24.77
N GLY A 93 -6.37 -9.45 -26.07
CA GLY A 93 -7.25 -10.47 -26.65
C GLY A 93 -8.66 -10.38 -26.08
N ASN A 94 -9.09 -11.44 -25.38
CA ASN A 94 -10.40 -11.50 -24.73
C ASN A 94 -10.37 -11.16 -23.23
N ALA A 95 -9.19 -10.95 -22.65
CA ALA A 95 -9.07 -10.58 -21.24
C ALA A 95 -9.76 -9.23 -20.98
N GLY A 96 -10.54 -9.18 -19.92
CA GLY A 96 -11.28 -7.99 -19.51
C GLY A 96 -12.58 -7.72 -20.26
N LYS A 97 -12.92 -8.46 -21.33
CA LYS A 97 -14.21 -8.33 -22.04
C LYS A 97 -15.39 -8.91 -21.26
N ARG A 98 -15.13 -9.91 -20.45
CA ARG A 98 -16.12 -10.59 -19.60
C ARG A 98 -15.60 -10.63 -18.16
N PRO A 99 -16.49 -10.63 -17.15
CA PRO A 99 -16.07 -10.68 -15.75
C PRO A 99 -15.38 -11.99 -15.37
N PHE A 100 -15.54 -13.04 -16.16
CA PHE A 100 -14.94 -14.36 -15.93
C PHE A 100 -14.10 -14.79 -17.14
N LYS A 101 -13.04 -15.56 -16.88
CA LYS A 101 -12.18 -16.13 -17.92
C LYS A 101 -12.99 -17.05 -18.85
N GLU A 102 -12.79 -16.94 -20.17
CA GLU A 102 -13.40 -17.83 -21.14
C GLU A 102 -12.89 -19.27 -20.89
N GLY A 103 -13.78 -20.25 -20.73
CA GLY A 103 -13.43 -21.63 -20.38
C GLY A 103 -13.62 -21.96 -18.89
N VAL A 104 -13.56 -20.99 -17.98
CA VAL A 104 -14.22 -21.07 -16.67
C VAL A 104 -15.70 -20.68 -16.89
N VAL A 105 -16.33 -21.32 -17.88
CA VAL A 105 -17.78 -21.48 -17.82
C VAL A 105 -17.99 -22.12 -16.47
N ALA A 106 -18.67 -21.38 -15.61
CA ALA A 106 -19.31 -21.92 -14.45
C ALA A 106 -19.13 -23.45 -14.40
N GLU A 107 -17.91 -23.92 -14.01
CA GLU A 107 -17.86 -25.19 -13.31
C GLU A 107 -18.93 -24.95 -12.28
N LYS A 108 -20.11 -25.50 -12.61
CA LYS A 108 -21.33 -25.47 -11.84
C LYS A 108 -21.12 -24.55 -10.62
N ILE A 109 -21.85 -23.44 -10.53
CA ILE A 109 -22.27 -23.02 -9.20
C ILE A 109 -22.70 -24.34 -8.58
N GLU A 110 -21.74 -25.08 -8.00
CA GLU A 110 -21.97 -26.29 -7.24
C GLU A 110 -23.08 -25.85 -6.34
N GLU A 111 -24.23 -26.45 -6.44
CA GLU A 111 -25.44 -26.10 -5.69
C GLU A 111 -24.94 -25.70 -4.32
N LYS A 112 -25.00 -24.40 -4.00
CA LYS A 112 -24.37 -23.85 -2.78
C LYS A 112 -24.76 -24.80 -1.69
N ASP A 113 -23.79 -25.54 -1.16
CA ASP A 113 -24.03 -26.55 -0.15
C ASP A 113 -24.84 -25.90 0.97
N LYS A 114 -26.15 -26.09 0.96
CA LYS A 114 -27.12 -25.51 1.91
C LYS A 114 -27.05 -26.19 3.28
N SER A 115 -26.12 -27.14 3.47
CA SER A 115 -25.93 -27.77 4.76
C SER A 115 -25.55 -26.75 5.84
N PRO A 116 -25.97 -26.93 7.09
CA PRO A 116 -25.66 -26.01 8.17
C PRO A 116 -24.16 -25.89 8.37
N LEU A 117 -23.70 -24.69 8.78
CA LEU A 117 -22.29 -24.40 9.04
C LEU A 117 -21.75 -25.32 10.13
N THR A 118 -20.64 -26.01 9.84
CA THR A 118 -19.95 -26.85 10.80
C THR A 118 -19.29 -26.00 11.90
N SER A 119 -18.91 -26.61 13.01
CA SER A 119 -18.15 -25.95 14.08
C SER A 119 -16.83 -25.39 13.55
N MET A 120 -16.20 -26.06 12.57
CA MET A 120 -14.96 -25.60 11.93
C MET A 120 -15.22 -24.36 11.07
N ASP A 121 -16.33 -24.32 10.30
CA ASP A 121 -16.70 -23.16 9.50
C ASP A 121 -16.91 -21.93 10.38
N LYS A 122 -17.59 -22.07 11.52
CA LYS A 122 -17.78 -21.00 12.50
C LYS A 122 -16.45 -20.48 13.03
N LYS A 123 -15.50 -21.37 13.37
CA LYS A 123 -14.14 -20.96 13.80
C LYS A 123 -13.39 -20.18 12.71
N ARG A 124 -13.50 -20.60 11.46
CA ARG A 124 -12.90 -19.89 10.30
C ARG A 124 -13.49 -18.50 10.11
N ILE A 125 -14.82 -18.38 10.21
CA ILE A 125 -15.53 -17.10 10.14
C ILE A 125 -15.04 -16.16 11.24
N TRP A 126 -14.97 -16.65 12.48
CA TRP A 126 -14.45 -15.85 13.60
C TRP A 126 -13.00 -15.41 13.39
N ALA A 127 -12.15 -16.28 12.85
CA ALA A 127 -10.78 -15.93 12.52
C ALA A 127 -10.71 -14.82 11.45
N ILE A 128 -11.57 -14.88 10.43
CA ILE A 128 -11.67 -13.84 9.39
C ILE A 128 -12.14 -12.52 10.02
N ILE A 129 -13.17 -12.54 10.84
CA ILE A 129 -13.68 -11.34 11.53
C ILE A 129 -12.58 -10.71 12.39
N LEU A 130 -11.84 -11.52 13.15
CA LEU A 130 -10.76 -11.05 14.01
C LEU A 130 -9.62 -10.39 13.20
N ILE A 131 -9.21 -11.01 12.11
CA ILE A 131 -8.18 -10.43 11.24
C ILE A 131 -8.70 -9.15 10.57
N SER A 132 -9.94 -9.13 10.13
CA SER A 132 -10.55 -7.92 9.57
C SER A 132 -10.58 -6.77 10.58
N PHE A 133 -10.89 -7.06 11.84
CA PHE A 133 -10.86 -6.07 12.92
C PHE A 133 -9.45 -5.48 13.11
N PHE A 134 -8.44 -6.33 13.19
CA PHE A 134 -7.05 -5.85 13.28
C PHE A 134 -6.60 -5.12 12.01
N SER A 135 -7.14 -5.49 10.84
CA SER A 135 -6.88 -4.76 9.60
C SER A 135 -7.43 -3.34 9.63
N VAL A 136 -8.63 -3.15 10.18
CA VAL A 136 -9.19 -1.81 10.37
C VAL A 136 -8.28 -0.98 11.28
N ILE A 137 -7.85 -1.53 12.42
CA ILE A 137 -6.92 -0.85 13.33
C ILE A 137 -5.65 -0.45 12.61
N PHE A 138 -5.01 -1.39 11.90
CA PHE A 138 -3.77 -1.12 11.17
C PHE A 138 -3.93 0.03 10.18
N TRP A 139 -4.95 -0.02 9.32
CA TRP A 139 -5.16 1.00 8.29
C TRP A 139 -5.58 2.35 8.85
N VAL A 140 -6.33 2.40 9.94
CA VAL A 140 -6.65 3.66 10.63
C VAL A 140 -5.37 4.36 11.07
N PHE A 141 -4.47 3.67 11.75
CA PHE A 141 -3.20 4.25 12.18
C PHE A 141 -2.25 4.55 11.01
N TRP A 142 -2.25 3.72 9.97
CA TRP A 142 -1.47 3.97 8.77
C TRP A 142 -1.93 5.28 8.08
N TYR A 143 -3.24 5.49 7.92
CA TYR A 143 -3.78 6.71 7.33
C TYR A 143 -3.64 7.95 8.21
N LEU A 144 -3.44 7.82 9.52
CA LEU A 144 -3.09 8.94 10.39
C LEU A 144 -1.80 9.65 9.97
N THR A 145 -0.93 8.99 9.21
CA THR A 145 0.28 9.58 8.62
C THR A 145 -0.06 10.81 7.78
N TYR A 146 -1.12 10.74 6.96
CA TYR A 146 -1.52 11.86 6.09
C TYR A 146 -2.19 13.03 6.80
N LEU A 147 -2.58 12.83 8.05
CA LEU A 147 -3.21 13.87 8.88
C LEU A 147 -2.23 14.30 9.98
N ALA A 148 -2.23 13.60 11.09
CA ALA A 148 -1.51 14.01 12.28
C ALA A 148 0.02 14.02 12.12
N VAL A 149 0.60 13.02 11.41
CA VAL A 149 2.06 12.91 11.30
C VAL A 149 2.63 13.94 10.34
N TYR A 150 1.95 14.23 9.24
CA TYR A 150 2.40 15.28 8.31
C TYR A 150 2.26 16.66 8.93
N ASP A 151 1.17 16.94 9.65
CA ASP A 151 1.00 18.19 10.38
C ASP A 151 2.08 18.35 11.47
N TYR A 152 2.36 17.27 12.21
CA TYR A 152 3.46 17.26 13.18
C TYR A 152 4.82 17.51 12.51
N GLY A 153 5.08 16.86 11.39
CA GLY A 153 6.30 17.03 10.61
C GLY A 153 6.49 18.48 10.14
N ALA A 154 5.46 19.10 9.61
CA ALA A 154 5.48 20.48 9.16
C ALA A 154 5.69 21.48 10.33
N ALA A 155 5.00 21.25 11.47
CA ALA A 155 5.04 22.15 12.61
C ALA A 155 6.29 21.98 13.48
N PHE A 156 6.77 20.76 13.71
CA PHE A 156 7.72 20.47 14.79
C PHE A 156 9.02 19.78 14.37
N VAL A 157 9.20 19.47 13.08
CA VAL A 157 10.42 18.83 12.59
C VAL A 157 11.25 19.81 11.74
N ASN A 158 12.55 19.73 11.88
CA ASN A 158 13.45 20.49 11.02
C ASN A 158 13.56 19.82 9.66
N MET A 159 12.85 20.37 8.67
CA MET A 159 12.86 19.87 7.29
C MET A 159 14.02 20.42 6.46
N ASN A 160 14.82 21.34 7.01
CA ASN A 160 15.97 21.88 6.30
C ASN A 160 17.20 20.99 6.53
N VAL A 161 17.73 20.44 5.46
CA VAL A 161 18.95 19.63 5.47
C VAL A 161 19.97 20.28 4.54
N GLY A 162 21.01 20.85 5.14
CA GLY A 162 22.10 21.47 4.36
C GLY A 162 21.65 22.64 3.46
N GLY A 163 20.63 23.40 3.85
CA GLY A 163 20.07 24.51 3.06
C GLY A 163 19.00 24.09 2.06
N PHE A 164 18.66 22.81 2.03
CA PHE A 164 17.58 22.29 1.20
C PHE A 164 16.35 21.96 2.06
N ASP A 165 15.21 22.56 1.74
CA ASP A 165 13.94 22.25 2.39
C ASP A 165 13.34 20.99 1.77
N VAL A 166 13.29 19.91 2.55
CA VAL A 166 12.75 18.61 2.15
C VAL A 166 11.23 18.71 2.05
N PRO A 167 10.65 18.44 0.87
CA PRO A 167 9.20 18.42 0.73
C PRO A 167 8.57 17.34 1.59
N LEU A 168 7.52 17.68 2.33
CA LEU A 168 6.81 16.71 3.18
C LEU A 168 6.28 15.50 2.38
N ALA A 169 5.87 15.73 1.13
CA ALA A 169 5.45 14.68 0.21
C ALA A 169 6.50 13.58 -0.03
N TRP A 170 7.79 13.85 0.19
CA TRP A 170 8.85 12.85 -0.01
C TRP A 170 8.80 11.71 1.00
N PHE A 171 8.06 11.85 2.10
CA PHE A 171 7.85 10.73 3.03
C PHE A 171 6.97 9.62 2.43
N ASP A 172 6.07 9.95 1.49
CA ASP A 172 5.39 8.93 0.67
C ASP A 172 6.36 8.19 -0.25
N SER A 173 7.33 8.93 -0.83
CA SER A 173 8.38 8.32 -1.64
C SER A 173 9.25 7.39 -0.82
N LEU A 174 9.49 7.70 0.46
CA LEU A 174 10.23 6.83 1.37
C LEU A 174 9.51 5.49 1.56
N ASN A 175 8.20 5.49 1.74
CA ASN A 175 7.40 4.25 1.81
C ASN A 175 7.61 3.42 0.54
N SER A 176 7.42 4.01 -0.64
CA SER A 176 7.60 3.32 -1.91
C SER A 176 9.03 2.79 -2.10
N LEU A 177 10.04 3.56 -1.72
CA LEU A 177 11.45 3.14 -1.77
C LEU A 177 11.71 1.94 -0.86
N VAL A 178 11.22 1.98 0.37
CA VAL A 178 11.34 0.88 1.32
C VAL A 178 10.67 -0.38 0.77
N CYS A 179 9.48 -0.27 0.18
CA CYS A 179 8.78 -1.39 -0.43
C CYS A 179 9.57 -1.99 -1.62
N ILE A 180 10.16 -1.16 -2.47
CA ILE A 180 10.97 -1.62 -3.61
C ILE A 180 12.22 -2.37 -3.13
N VAL A 181 12.92 -1.84 -2.12
CA VAL A 181 14.18 -2.42 -1.63
C VAL A 181 13.95 -3.64 -0.75
N LEU A 182 12.99 -3.55 0.18
CA LEU A 182 12.76 -4.62 1.15
C LEU A 182 11.83 -5.72 0.65
N GLY A 183 11.06 -5.49 -0.41
CA GLY A 183 10.19 -6.51 -0.99
C GLY A 183 10.94 -7.80 -1.36
N PRO A 184 11.99 -7.72 -2.19
CA PRO A 184 12.82 -8.89 -2.51
C PRO A 184 13.49 -9.51 -1.29
N VAL A 185 13.93 -8.68 -0.32
CA VAL A 185 14.59 -9.15 0.90
C VAL A 185 13.63 -9.96 1.77
N LEU A 186 12.42 -9.45 1.98
CA LEU A 186 11.38 -10.17 2.72
C LEU A 186 10.92 -11.42 1.96
N GLY A 187 10.78 -11.34 0.65
CA GLY A 187 10.46 -12.51 -0.19
C GLY A 187 11.50 -13.63 -0.01
N ALA A 188 12.78 -13.30 -0.09
CA ALA A 188 13.88 -14.25 0.15
C ALA A 188 13.87 -14.80 1.59
N LEU A 189 13.55 -13.95 2.57
CA LEU A 189 13.42 -14.36 3.98
C LEU A 189 12.28 -15.38 4.15
N TRP A 190 11.11 -15.11 3.57
CA TRP A 190 9.96 -16.04 3.65
C TRP A 190 10.25 -17.36 2.95
N PHE A 191 10.88 -17.33 1.79
CA PHE A 191 11.31 -18.54 1.10
C PHE A 191 12.27 -19.36 1.94
N LYS A 192 13.28 -18.71 2.55
CA LYS A 192 14.22 -19.39 3.44
C LYS A 192 13.56 -19.95 4.71
N LEU A 193 12.55 -19.26 5.25
CA LEU A 193 11.80 -19.75 6.40
C LEU A 193 10.91 -20.93 6.04
N ALA A 194 10.24 -20.88 4.88
CA ALA A 194 9.41 -21.97 4.37
C ALA A 194 10.20 -23.28 4.14
N SER A 195 11.48 -23.15 3.78
CA SER A 195 12.38 -24.29 3.56
C SER A 195 12.89 -24.97 4.85
N ARG A 196 12.56 -24.42 6.04
CA ARG A 196 12.96 -25.02 7.32
C ARG A 196 12.01 -26.16 7.73
N PRO A 197 12.46 -27.12 8.56
CA PRO A 197 11.60 -28.19 9.06
C PRO A 197 10.35 -27.68 9.80
N GLN A 198 10.45 -26.50 10.46
CA GLN A 198 9.36 -25.86 11.17
C GLN A 198 8.39 -25.12 10.22
N GLY A 199 8.75 -24.98 8.93
CA GLY A 199 7.99 -24.23 7.94
C GLY A 199 8.09 -22.71 8.09
N ASP A 200 7.26 -21.99 7.32
CA ASP A 200 7.15 -20.54 7.37
C ASP A 200 6.41 -20.05 8.63
N MET A 201 6.58 -18.80 8.94
CA MET A 201 5.88 -18.14 10.03
C MET A 201 4.37 -18.13 9.76
N SER A 202 3.56 -18.45 10.76
CA SER A 202 2.11 -18.42 10.60
C SER A 202 1.60 -17.02 10.26
N LEU A 203 0.50 -16.96 9.53
CA LEU A 203 -0.14 -15.72 9.10
C LEU A 203 -0.41 -14.77 10.29
N PHE A 204 -0.91 -15.32 11.40
CA PHE A 204 -1.16 -14.56 12.64
C PHE A 204 0.12 -13.93 13.22
N LYS A 205 1.24 -14.66 13.18
CA LYS A 205 2.53 -14.13 13.67
C LYS A 205 3.01 -12.98 12.76
N LYS A 206 2.87 -13.11 11.43
CA LYS A 206 3.22 -12.04 10.48
C LYS A 206 2.35 -10.80 10.72
N THR A 207 1.03 -10.98 10.87
CA THR A 207 0.09 -9.89 11.18
C THR A 207 0.46 -9.20 12.50
N GLY A 208 0.72 -9.98 13.56
CA GLY A 208 1.15 -9.45 14.85
C GLY A 208 2.46 -8.66 14.76
N LEU A 209 3.44 -9.16 14.00
CA LEU A 209 4.69 -8.47 13.76
C LEU A 209 4.48 -7.14 13.02
N GLY A 210 3.59 -7.11 12.02
CA GLY A 210 3.21 -5.87 11.33
C GLY A 210 2.63 -4.82 12.27
N LEU A 211 1.75 -5.22 13.20
CA LEU A 211 1.22 -4.32 14.24
C LEU A 211 2.30 -3.85 15.22
N ILE A 212 3.26 -4.70 15.58
CA ILE A 212 4.40 -4.31 16.41
C ILE A 212 5.23 -3.23 15.72
N PHE A 213 5.58 -3.41 14.44
CA PHE A 213 6.31 -2.40 13.68
C PHE A 213 5.54 -1.09 13.55
N LEU A 214 4.22 -1.15 13.36
CA LEU A 214 3.35 0.02 13.38
C LEU A 214 3.45 0.75 14.73
N GLY A 215 3.35 0.04 15.84
CA GLY A 215 3.52 0.62 17.18
C GLY A 215 4.90 1.23 17.40
N LEU A 216 5.96 0.56 16.98
CA LEU A 216 7.33 1.06 17.04
C LEU A 216 7.50 2.33 16.19
N ALA A 217 6.83 2.42 15.02
CA ALA A 217 6.84 3.64 14.22
C ALA A 217 6.29 4.83 15.02
N PHE A 218 5.14 4.70 15.66
CA PHE A 218 4.59 5.78 16.50
C PHE A 218 5.48 6.10 17.72
N LEU A 219 6.20 5.14 18.28
CA LEU A 219 7.19 5.41 19.32
C LEU A 219 8.35 6.29 18.83
N MET A 220 8.67 6.29 17.54
CA MET A 220 9.66 7.25 17.00
C MET A 220 9.15 8.69 17.10
N LEU A 221 7.85 8.94 16.94
CA LEU A 221 7.28 10.27 17.12
C LEU A 221 7.28 10.68 18.59
N VAL A 222 7.06 9.76 19.51
CA VAL A 222 7.24 9.99 20.95
C VAL A 222 8.69 10.39 21.24
N GLY A 223 9.66 9.66 20.66
CA GLY A 223 11.08 10.00 20.78
C GLY A 223 11.42 11.39 20.19
N ALA A 224 10.80 11.74 19.06
CA ALA A 224 10.92 13.07 18.47
C ALA A 224 10.46 14.17 19.43
N GLU A 225 9.29 13.99 20.07
CA GLU A 225 8.75 14.95 21.02
C GLU A 225 9.63 15.08 22.29
N PHE A 226 10.12 13.95 22.81
CA PHE A 226 11.09 13.99 23.91
C PHE A 226 12.39 14.71 23.53
N SER A 227 12.90 14.50 22.32
CA SER A 227 14.14 15.12 21.85
C SER A 227 14.07 16.62 21.67
N ARG A 228 12.89 17.17 21.35
CA ARG A 228 12.67 18.62 21.27
C ARG A 228 12.32 19.26 22.62
N GLY A 229 11.96 18.46 23.60
CA GLY A 229 11.44 18.86 24.91
C GLY A 229 9.91 18.89 24.92
N VAL A 230 9.32 18.08 25.79
CA VAL A 230 7.85 17.99 25.93
C VAL A 230 7.28 19.37 26.28
N GLY A 231 6.32 19.85 25.47
CA GLY A 231 5.73 21.17 25.64
C GLY A 231 6.64 22.35 25.22
N ALA A 232 7.76 22.08 24.56
CA ALA A 232 8.62 23.13 24.02
C ALA A 232 7.90 23.96 22.93
N PRO A 233 8.27 25.25 22.74
CA PRO A 233 7.67 26.08 21.71
C PRO A 233 7.89 25.52 20.30
N GLU A 234 7.08 25.94 19.33
CA GLU A 234 7.19 25.50 17.93
C GLU A 234 8.54 25.80 17.27
N THR A 235 9.29 26.73 17.81
CA THR A 235 10.66 27.04 17.36
C THR A 235 11.66 25.92 17.68
N ALA A 236 11.41 25.11 18.71
CA ALA A 236 12.19 23.94 19.00
C ALA A 236 11.80 22.80 18.06
N LYS A 237 12.69 22.40 17.17
CA LYS A 237 12.43 21.40 16.15
C LYS A 237 13.14 20.08 16.46
N ALA A 238 12.44 18.97 16.25
CA ALA A 238 13.04 17.64 16.26
C ALA A 238 13.87 17.40 14.99
N SER A 239 14.79 16.44 15.04
CA SER A 239 15.53 16.02 13.85
C SER A 239 14.63 15.29 12.85
N ILE A 240 14.85 15.52 11.56
CA ILE A 240 14.17 14.81 10.45
C ILE A 240 14.37 13.29 10.53
N LEU A 241 15.45 12.82 11.16
CA LEU A 241 15.73 11.40 11.32
C LEU A 241 14.60 10.64 12.03
N TRP A 242 13.88 11.27 12.94
CA TRP A 242 12.74 10.65 13.61
C TRP A 242 11.61 10.29 12.65
N ILE A 243 11.28 11.19 11.72
CA ILE A 243 10.25 10.92 10.70
C ILE A 243 10.74 9.89 9.67
N ILE A 244 12.02 9.91 9.31
CA ILE A 244 12.60 8.88 8.43
C ILE A 244 12.50 7.51 9.09
N MET A 245 12.88 7.38 10.36
CA MET A 245 12.74 6.10 11.09
C MET A 245 11.28 5.68 11.24
N PHE A 246 10.38 6.63 11.53
CA PHE A 246 8.94 6.39 11.50
C PHE A 246 8.51 5.78 10.17
N GLY A 247 8.85 6.41 9.04
CA GLY A 247 8.46 5.97 7.70
C GLY A 247 9.01 4.58 7.36
N ILE A 248 10.26 4.27 7.71
CA ILE A 248 10.86 2.94 7.51
C ILE A 248 10.12 1.87 8.31
N LEU A 249 9.85 2.11 9.59
CA LEU A 249 9.15 1.15 10.45
C LEU A 249 7.68 0.97 10.03
N LEU A 250 7.01 2.06 9.63
CA LEU A 250 5.66 2.02 9.09
C LEU A 250 5.59 1.14 7.83
N SER A 251 6.51 1.34 6.90
CA SER A 251 6.59 0.58 5.64
C SER A 251 6.91 -0.89 5.90
N LEU A 252 7.79 -1.20 6.84
CA LEU A 252 8.03 -2.58 7.28
C LEU A 252 6.77 -3.23 7.84
N GLY A 253 6.03 -2.50 8.69
CA GLY A 253 4.74 -2.95 9.21
C GLY A 253 3.75 -3.25 8.10
N GLU A 254 3.64 -2.37 7.12
CA GLU A 254 2.77 -2.54 5.95
C GLU A 254 3.12 -3.77 5.12
N MET A 255 4.40 -3.97 4.82
CA MET A 255 4.85 -5.11 4.01
C MET A 255 4.63 -6.45 4.70
N LEU A 256 4.65 -6.48 6.03
CA LEU A 256 4.35 -7.66 6.82
C LEU A 256 2.86 -7.92 6.91
N PHE A 257 2.04 -6.87 6.87
CA PHE A 257 0.60 -6.91 7.09
C PHE A 257 -0.20 -7.03 5.78
N SER A 258 0.13 -6.24 4.78
CA SER A 258 -0.68 -6.02 3.57
C SER A 258 -0.92 -7.28 2.71
N PRO A 259 0.06 -8.18 2.47
CA PRO A 259 -0.17 -9.37 1.63
C PRO A 259 -1.13 -10.39 2.26
N LEU A 260 -1.42 -10.24 3.57
CA LEU A 260 -2.07 -11.28 4.35
C LEU A 260 -3.60 -11.24 4.26
N GLY A 261 -4.19 -10.05 4.09
CA GLY A 261 -5.65 -9.89 4.10
C GLY A 261 -6.33 -10.70 2.98
N ASN A 262 -5.91 -10.50 1.76
CA ASN A 262 -6.49 -11.18 0.59
C ASN A 262 -6.19 -12.68 0.58
N SER A 263 -4.96 -13.06 0.92
CA SER A 263 -4.53 -14.46 0.99
C SER A 263 -5.26 -15.24 2.09
N PHE A 264 -5.55 -14.59 3.23
CA PHE A 264 -6.24 -15.26 4.33
C PHE A 264 -7.70 -15.57 3.99
N VAL A 265 -8.43 -14.58 3.47
CA VAL A 265 -9.83 -14.78 3.09
C VAL A 265 -9.95 -15.86 2.03
N SER A 266 -9.11 -15.84 0.99
CA SER A 266 -9.15 -16.82 -0.09
C SER A 266 -8.83 -18.25 0.38
N LYS A 267 -7.93 -18.42 1.38
CA LYS A 267 -7.55 -19.74 1.89
C LYS A 267 -8.52 -20.32 2.93
N TYR A 268 -9.14 -19.47 3.74
CA TYR A 268 -9.88 -19.93 4.92
C TYR A 268 -11.39 -19.68 4.84
N ALA A 269 -11.87 -18.89 3.88
CA ALA A 269 -13.30 -18.71 3.70
C ALA A 269 -13.97 -20.07 3.45
N PRO A 270 -15.08 -20.39 4.16
CA PRO A 270 -15.84 -21.60 3.87
C PRO A 270 -16.37 -21.55 2.44
N LYS A 271 -16.23 -22.65 1.69
CA LYS A 271 -16.73 -22.75 0.30
C LYS A 271 -18.23 -22.49 0.17
N LYS A 272 -18.97 -22.55 1.28
CA LYS A 272 -20.41 -22.32 1.38
C LYS A 272 -20.81 -20.85 1.38
N LEU A 273 -19.88 -19.93 1.63
CA LEU A 273 -20.07 -18.47 1.68
C LEU A 273 -19.43 -17.80 0.46
#